data_f131ea2496ae4e3010eb35be41e1e50b
#
_entry.id   f131ea2496ae4e3010eb35be41e1e50b
#
_cell.length_a   1.000
_cell.length_b   1.000
_cell.length_c   1.000
_cell.angle_alpha   90.00
_cell.angle_beta   90.00
_cell.angle_gamma   90.00
#
_symmetry.space_group_name_H-M   'P 1'
#
loop_
_entity.id
_entity.type
_entity.pdbx_description
1 polymer ?
#
loop_
_entity_poly.entity_id
_entity_poly.type
_entity_poly.pdbx_seq_one_letter_code
_entity_poly.pdbx_strand_id
1 'polypeptide(L)'
;LEEIVGSVNQLITSHARDNADVEDDADLDLDALDADPAAGQLPAGVTLYGLEEAEEMLKIIQSLDPPGIGARDIQECLLIQLRELGQTETLTYRLVSEAFGDLIAHRWNDLARRFGVPAAAVQAAADSLASLDPKPGLKYSGKDDGYITPDLIVDKIDGRYHVFLN
;
A
#
# COMPACT_ATOMS: atom_id res chain seq x y z
N LEU A 1 -6.02 -0.22 6.40
CA LEU A 1 -7.28 -0.38 5.68
C LEU A 1 -8.38 0.44 6.33
N GLU A 2 -8.53 0.40 7.66
CA GLU A 2 -9.52 1.20 8.41
C GLU A 2 -9.42 2.69 8.10
N GLU A 3 -8.23 3.26 8.04
CA GLU A 3 -8.02 4.67 7.68
C GLU A 3 -8.50 4.98 6.25
N ILE A 4 -8.26 4.06 5.30
CA ILE A 4 -8.71 4.23 3.91
C ILE A 4 -10.23 4.19 3.84
N VAL A 5 -10.86 3.22 4.48
CA VAL A 5 -12.33 3.12 4.56
C VAL A 5 -12.92 4.36 5.20
N GLY A 6 -12.33 4.84 6.31
CA GLY A 6 -12.74 6.08 6.97
C GLY A 6 -12.67 7.29 6.05
N SER A 7 -11.56 7.45 5.33
CA SER A 7 -11.35 8.57 4.39
C SER A 7 -12.33 8.52 3.20
N VAL A 8 -12.56 7.32 2.63
CA VAL A 8 -13.52 7.14 1.54
C VAL A 8 -14.94 7.46 2.00
N ASN A 9 -15.34 6.95 3.16
CA ASN A 9 -16.66 7.21 3.72
C ASN A 9 -16.86 8.71 4.04
N GLN A 10 -15.82 9.40 4.51
CA GLN A 10 -15.86 10.84 4.74
C GLN A 10 -16.05 11.61 3.43
N LEU A 11 -15.34 11.23 2.35
CA LEU A 11 -15.51 11.83 1.04
C LEU A 11 -16.92 11.61 0.49
N ILE A 12 -17.46 10.39 0.61
CA ILE A 12 -18.82 10.08 0.18
C ILE A 12 -19.83 10.96 0.93
N THR A 13 -19.67 11.09 2.25
CA THR A 13 -20.56 11.89 3.10
C THR A 13 -20.50 13.38 2.72
N SER A 14 -19.30 13.94 2.47
CA SER A 14 -19.15 15.35 2.07
C SER A 14 -19.78 15.61 0.71
N HIS A 15 -19.52 14.79 -0.30
CA HIS A 15 -20.13 14.94 -1.63
C HIS A 15 -21.64 14.78 -1.62
N ALA A 16 -22.17 13.87 -0.78
CA ALA A 16 -23.60 13.69 -0.66
C ALA A 16 -24.30 14.90 -0.03
N ARG A 17 -23.64 15.57 0.92
CA ARG A 17 -24.13 16.84 1.50
C ARG A 17 -24.08 17.99 0.49
N ASP A 18 -22.95 18.16 -0.20
CA ASP A 18 -22.79 19.20 -1.22
C ASP A 18 -23.83 19.10 -2.35
N ASN A 19 -24.24 17.87 -2.72
CA ASN A 19 -25.27 17.64 -3.73
C ASN A 19 -26.70 17.82 -3.18
N ALA A 20 -26.92 17.65 -1.90
CA ALA A 20 -28.23 17.85 -1.28
C ALA A 20 -28.58 19.36 -1.14
N ASP A 21 -27.55 20.20 -0.99
CA ASP A 21 -27.72 21.65 -0.83
C ASP A 21 -28.02 22.40 -2.15
N VAL A 22 -28.03 21.72 -3.30
CA VAL A 22 -28.26 22.34 -4.62
C VAL A 22 -29.75 22.37 -5.02
N GLU A 23 -30.65 21.66 -4.30
CA GLU A 23 -32.07 21.56 -4.70
C GLU A 23 -33.07 22.42 -3.91
N ASP A 24 -32.66 23.21 -2.91
CA ASP A 24 -33.60 24.01 -2.14
C ASP A 24 -33.10 25.44 -1.85
N ASP A 25 -33.40 26.36 -2.79
CA ASP A 25 -33.40 27.81 -2.56
C ASP A 25 -34.67 28.21 -1.75
N ALA A 26 -34.80 27.75 -0.53
CA ALA A 26 -35.84 28.20 0.39
C ALA A 26 -35.21 28.66 1.71
N ASP A 27 -35.35 29.98 1.95
CA ASP A 27 -35.13 30.74 3.18
C ASP A 27 -34.54 29.96 4.38
N LEU A 28 -33.22 30.08 4.55
CA LEU A 28 -32.50 29.58 5.74
C LEU A 28 -32.75 30.51 6.92
N ASP A 29 -33.53 30.06 7.89
CA ASP A 29 -33.69 30.65 9.21
C ASP A 29 -32.40 30.39 10.03
N LEU A 30 -31.59 31.43 10.21
CA LEU A 30 -30.27 31.38 10.84
C LEU A 30 -30.28 31.13 12.36
N ASP A 31 -31.45 31.06 12.98
CA ASP A 31 -31.57 30.85 14.45
C ASP A 31 -31.75 29.37 14.87
N ALA A 32 -31.70 28.44 13.94
CA ALA A 32 -31.88 27.00 14.21
C ALA A 32 -30.55 26.20 14.33
N LEU A 33 -29.40 26.85 14.40
CA LEU A 33 -28.08 26.19 14.34
C LEU A 33 -27.62 25.46 15.65
N ASP A 34 -28.42 25.43 16.71
CA ASP A 34 -27.98 24.90 18.00
C ASP A 34 -28.46 23.50 18.40
N ALA A 35 -29.11 22.74 17.54
CA ALA A 35 -29.32 21.31 17.82
C ALA A 35 -29.86 20.58 16.57
N ASP A 36 -28.99 20.10 15.69
CA ASP A 36 -29.39 19.20 14.64
C ASP A 36 -29.32 17.73 15.09
N PRO A 37 -30.48 17.10 15.43
CA PRO A 37 -30.52 15.68 15.70
C PRO A 37 -30.36 14.84 14.42
N ALA A 38 -30.31 15.46 13.24
CA ALA A 38 -30.11 14.80 11.95
C ALA A 38 -28.65 14.75 11.49
N ALA A 39 -27.71 15.28 12.28
CA ALA A 39 -26.26 15.27 11.96
C ALA A 39 -25.66 13.86 11.77
N GLY A 40 -26.45 12.81 11.90
CA GLY A 40 -26.05 11.42 11.69
C GLY A 40 -26.80 10.70 10.56
N GLN A 41 -27.78 11.31 9.89
CA GLN A 41 -28.49 10.66 8.81
C GLN A 41 -27.89 11.03 7.45
N LEU A 42 -27.39 10.01 6.75
CA LEU A 42 -26.92 10.13 5.38
C LEU A 42 -28.14 10.34 4.44
N PRO A 43 -27.98 11.12 3.36
CA PRO A 43 -28.99 11.24 2.33
C PRO A 43 -29.46 9.87 1.81
N ALA A 44 -30.73 9.77 1.43
CA ALA A 44 -31.29 8.52 0.92
C ALA A 44 -30.52 8.05 -0.33
N GLY A 45 -30.02 6.82 -0.31
CA GLY A 45 -29.26 6.23 -1.41
C GLY A 45 -27.74 6.26 -1.23
N VAL A 46 -27.22 6.85 -0.15
CA VAL A 46 -25.78 6.81 0.17
C VAL A 46 -25.48 5.56 0.98
N THR A 47 -24.58 4.72 0.49
CA THR A 47 -24.08 3.53 1.18
C THR A 47 -22.64 3.78 1.61
N LEU A 48 -22.37 3.65 2.91
CA LEU A 48 -21.01 3.62 3.43
C LEU A 48 -20.45 2.20 3.35
N TYR A 49 -19.17 2.11 3.07
CA TYR A 49 -18.47 0.82 3.01
C TYR A 49 -18.03 0.38 4.39
N GLY A 50 -18.25 -0.90 4.69
CA GLY A 50 -17.70 -1.56 5.88
C GLY A 50 -16.28 -2.06 5.68
N LEU A 51 -15.60 -2.37 6.79
CA LEU A 51 -14.25 -2.93 6.75
C LEU A 51 -14.25 -4.30 6.06
N GLU A 52 -15.27 -5.13 6.29
CA GLU A 52 -15.41 -6.46 5.67
C GLU A 52 -15.51 -6.38 4.15
N GLU A 53 -16.32 -5.45 3.62
CA GLU A 53 -16.46 -5.23 2.18
C GLU A 53 -15.12 -4.74 1.57
N ALA A 54 -14.40 -3.87 2.27
CA ALA A 54 -13.10 -3.40 1.83
C ALA A 54 -12.04 -4.52 1.83
N GLU A 55 -12.09 -5.44 2.80
CA GLU A 55 -11.23 -6.62 2.83
C GLU A 55 -11.54 -7.61 1.69
N GLU A 56 -12.82 -7.79 1.36
CA GLU A 56 -13.21 -8.62 0.21
C GLU A 56 -12.71 -8.01 -1.10
N MET A 57 -12.87 -6.71 -1.29
CA MET A 57 -12.33 -6.01 -2.46
C MET A 57 -10.81 -6.09 -2.53
N LEU A 58 -10.11 -5.96 -1.39
CA LEU A 58 -8.67 -6.11 -1.33
C LEU A 58 -8.23 -7.51 -1.77
N LYS A 59 -8.91 -8.57 -1.35
CA LYS A 59 -8.62 -9.94 -1.79
C LYS A 59 -8.78 -10.10 -3.31
N ILE A 60 -9.79 -9.45 -3.89
CA ILE A 60 -9.98 -9.45 -5.35
C ILE A 60 -8.79 -8.74 -6.02
N ILE A 61 -8.39 -7.57 -5.53
CA ILE A 61 -7.23 -6.83 -6.07
C ILE A 61 -5.96 -7.67 -5.95
N GLN A 62 -5.73 -8.32 -4.83
CA GLN A 62 -4.56 -9.17 -4.58
C GLN A 62 -4.51 -10.43 -5.47
N SER A 63 -5.63 -10.81 -6.09
CA SER A 63 -5.70 -11.92 -7.06
C SER A 63 -5.37 -11.51 -8.50
N LEU A 64 -5.14 -10.21 -8.74
CA LEU A 64 -4.80 -9.69 -10.07
C LEU A 64 -3.30 -9.81 -10.36
N ASP A 65 -2.95 -9.72 -11.65
CA ASP A 65 -1.56 -9.66 -12.12
C ASP A 65 -1.05 -8.20 -12.09
N PRO A 66 0.15 -7.93 -11.56
CA PRO A 66 1.18 -8.86 -11.07
C PRO A 66 0.93 -9.35 -9.63
N PRO A 67 1.37 -10.59 -9.30
CA PRO A 67 1.24 -11.14 -7.95
C PRO A 67 1.90 -10.25 -6.90
N GLY A 68 1.20 -10.01 -5.80
CA GLY A 68 1.67 -9.14 -4.72
C GLY A 68 1.22 -7.68 -4.83
N ILE A 69 0.44 -7.34 -5.87
CA ILE A 69 -0.25 -6.04 -5.94
C ILE A 69 -1.30 -5.93 -4.82
N GLY A 70 -1.50 -4.73 -4.28
CA GLY A 70 -2.45 -4.52 -3.19
C GLY A 70 -2.01 -5.09 -1.83
N ALA A 71 -0.77 -5.56 -1.71
CA ALA A 71 -0.21 -5.99 -0.43
C ALA A 71 -0.04 -4.79 0.52
N ARG A 72 -0.39 -4.97 1.80
CA ARG A 72 -0.31 -3.92 2.83
C ARG A 72 1.12 -3.69 3.31
N ASP A 73 1.95 -4.71 3.22
CA ASP A 73 3.37 -4.67 3.56
C ASP A 73 4.19 -5.65 2.70
N ILE A 74 5.51 -5.62 2.88
CA ILE A 74 6.44 -6.48 2.13
C ILE A 74 6.22 -7.96 2.48
N GLN A 75 5.92 -8.27 3.74
CA GLN A 75 5.67 -9.64 4.18
C GLN A 75 4.46 -10.24 3.44
N GLU A 76 3.35 -9.51 3.38
CA GLU A 76 2.15 -9.92 2.66
C GLU A 76 2.42 -10.05 1.15
N CYS A 77 3.18 -9.11 0.56
CA CYS A 77 3.57 -9.15 -0.84
C CYS A 77 4.31 -10.45 -1.20
N LEU A 78 5.29 -10.83 -0.39
CA LEU A 78 6.05 -12.07 -0.57
C LEU A 78 5.18 -13.31 -0.37
N LEU A 79 4.28 -13.30 0.62
CA LEU A 79 3.36 -14.42 0.88
C LEU A 79 2.37 -14.62 -0.28
N ILE A 80 1.86 -13.55 -0.89
CA ILE A 80 0.99 -13.63 -2.07
C ILE A 80 1.74 -14.28 -3.23
N GLN A 81 2.97 -13.84 -3.52
CA GLN A 81 3.79 -14.40 -4.58
C GLN A 81 4.13 -15.88 -4.35
N LEU A 82 4.47 -16.25 -3.10
CA LEU A 82 4.75 -17.64 -2.75
C LEU A 82 3.51 -18.54 -2.88
N ARG A 83 2.31 -18.02 -2.58
CA ARG A 83 1.04 -18.75 -2.80
C ARG A 83 0.79 -18.96 -4.29
N GLU A 84 1.00 -17.94 -5.10
CA GLU A 84 0.82 -18.02 -6.56
C GLU A 84 1.79 -19.02 -7.19
N LEU A 85 3.02 -19.11 -6.66
CA LEU A 85 4.01 -20.12 -7.07
C LEU A 85 3.71 -21.54 -6.51
N GLY A 86 2.64 -21.72 -5.74
CA GLY A 86 2.31 -23.01 -5.12
C GLY A 86 3.27 -23.45 -4.03
N GLN A 87 4.01 -22.51 -3.41
CA GLN A 87 5.06 -22.79 -2.43
C GLN A 87 4.60 -22.67 -0.96
N THR A 88 3.34 -22.86 -0.68
CA THR A 88 2.74 -22.71 0.67
C THR A 88 3.29 -23.69 1.71
N GLU A 89 3.73 -24.88 1.29
CA GLU A 89 4.26 -25.92 2.18
C GLU A 89 5.79 -25.83 2.37
N THR A 90 6.44 -24.83 1.81
CA THR A 90 7.90 -24.69 1.87
C THR A 90 8.37 -24.06 3.18
N LEU A 91 9.64 -24.32 3.53
CA LEU A 91 10.29 -23.64 4.65
C LEU A 91 10.31 -22.12 4.44
N THR A 92 10.51 -21.66 3.21
CA THR A 92 10.49 -20.23 2.83
C THR A 92 9.17 -19.57 3.21
N TYR A 93 8.04 -20.19 2.88
CA TYR A 93 6.72 -19.67 3.23
C TYR A 93 6.55 -19.58 4.76
N ARG A 94 6.93 -20.62 5.48
CA ARG A 94 6.84 -20.66 6.95
C ARG A 94 7.74 -19.61 7.61
N LEU A 95 8.94 -19.41 7.12
CA LEU A 95 9.86 -18.38 7.64
C LEU A 95 9.29 -16.98 7.44
N VAL A 96 8.71 -16.71 6.25
CA VAL A 96 8.09 -15.41 5.97
C VAL A 96 6.83 -15.21 6.81
N SER A 97 5.97 -16.21 6.97
CA SER A 97 4.71 -16.06 7.71
C SER A 97 4.89 -15.97 9.23
N GLU A 98 5.83 -16.76 9.81
CA GLU A 98 5.92 -16.92 11.25
C GLU A 98 7.08 -16.16 11.91
N ALA A 99 8.12 -15.79 11.14
CA ALA A 99 9.37 -15.28 11.69
C ALA A 99 10.05 -14.22 10.80
N PHE A 100 9.26 -13.42 10.11
CA PHE A 100 9.74 -12.42 9.13
C PHE A 100 10.74 -11.42 9.74
N GLY A 101 10.50 -10.96 10.98
CA GLY A 101 11.41 -10.04 11.68
C GLY A 101 12.79 -10.66 11.95
N ASP A 102 12.83 -11.93 12.38
CA ASP A 102 14.09 -12.63 12.61
C ASP A 102 14.81 -12.97 11.30
N LEU A 103 14.05 -13.21 10.23
CA LEU A 103 14.55 -13.43 8.88
C LEU A 103 15.28 -12.18 8.34
N ILE A 104 14.67 -11.02 8.45
CA ILE A 104 15.28 -9.71 8.05
C ILE A 104 16.50 -9.39 8.93
N ALA A 105 16.44 -9.74 10.22
CA ALA A 105 17.55 -9.55 11.14
C ALA A 105 18.69 -10.56 10.95
N HIS A 106 18.60 -11.45 9.95
CA HIS A 106 19.61 -12.50 9.64
C HIS A 106 19.94 -13.43 10.82
N ARG A 107 18.96 -13.73 11.68
CA ARG A 107 19.12 -14.58 12.86
C ARG A 107 19.06 -16.08 12.50
N TRP A 108 19.94 -16.51 11.61
CA TRP A 108 19.91 -17.85 11.03
C TRP A 108 19.94 -18.98 12.08
N ASN A 109 20.76 -18.85 13.13
CA ASN A 109 20.88 -19.87 14.17
C ASN A 109 19.62 -19.97 15.06
N ASP A 110 18.95 -18.85 15.31
CA ASP A 110 17.72 -18.83 16.11
C ASP A 110 16.55 -19.41 15.31
N LEU A 111 16.46 -19.04 14.03
CA LEU A 111 15.50 -19.62 13.10
C LEU A 111 15.71 -21.13 12.92
N ALA A 112 16.96 -21.57 12.74
CA ALA A 112 17.31 -22.98 12.64
C ALA A 112 16.83 -23.78 13.85
N ARG A 113 17.04 -23.26 15.05
CA ARG A 113 16.56 -23.88 16.31
C ARG A 113 15.03 -23.88 16.40
N ARG A 114 14.39 -22.76 16.05
CA ARG A 114 12.93 -22.62 16.12
C ARG A 114 12.20 -23.56 15.16
N PHE A 115 12.72 -23.72 13.95
CA PHE A 115 12.09 -24.54 12.91
C PHE A 115 12.65 -25.99 12.86
N GLY A 116 13.64 -26.32 13.67
CA GLY A 116 14.24 -27.66 13.72
C GLY A 116 14.98 -28.06 12.44
N VAL A 117 15.60 -27.11 11.75
CA VAL A 117 16.30 -27.29 10.48
C VAL A 117 17.75 -26.80 10.58
N PRO A 118 18.67 -27.25 9.73
CA PRO A 118 20.02 -26.70 9.67
C PRO A 118 20.02 -25.21 9.27
N ALA A 119 20.96 -24.42 9.83
CA ALA A 119 21.10 -23.00 9.48
C ALA A 119 21.33 -22.78 7.97
N ALA A 120 22.02 -23.69 7.30
CA ALA A 120 22.19 -23.68 5.85
C ALA A 120 20.86 -23.77 5.08
N ALA A 121 19.89 -24.56 5.60
CA ALA A 121 18.56 -24.66 4.98
C ALA A 121 17.77 -23.36 5.15
N VAL A 122 17.90 -22.68 6.31
CA VAL A 122 17.29 -21.37 6.54
C VAL A 122 17.88 -20.33 5.57
N GLN A 123 19.18 -20.34 5.38
CA GLN A 123 19.87 -19.43 4.47
C GLN A 123 19.47 -19.69 3.01
N ALA A 124 19.42 -20.95 2.58
CA ALA A 124 18.95 -21.30 1.24
C ALA A 124 17.48 -20.87 0.99
N ALA A 125 16.63 -21.00 2.03
CA ALA A 125 15.25 -20.50 1.96
C ALA A 125 15.20 -18.97 1.85
N ALA A 126 16.05 -18.25 2.58
CA ALA A 126 16.18 -16.81 2.46
C ALA A 126 16.71 -16.36 1.08
N ASP A 127 17.70 -17.08 0.55
CA ASP A 127 18.23 -16.81 -0.80
C ASP A 127 17.17 -16.99 -1.88
N SER A 128 16.23 -17.94 -1.71
CA SER A 128 15.13 -18.13 -2.65
C SER A 128 14.18 -16.93 -2.74
N LEU A 129 14.07 -16.12 -1.67
CA LEU A 129 13.27 -14.89 -1.66
C LEU A 129 13.83 -13.81 -2.60
N ALA A 130 15.13 -13.84 -2.91
CA ALA A 130 15.75 -12.89 -3.82
C ALA A 130 15.19 -12.97 -5.26
N SER A 131 14.52 -14.07 -5.60
CA SER A 131 13.83 -14.24 -6.90
C SER A 131 12.46 -13.56 -6.94
N LEU A 132 11.92 -13.17 -5.79
CA LEU A 132 10.62 -12.51 -5.70
C LEU A 132 10.77 -11.00 -5.85
N ASP A 133 9.69 -10.34 -6.30
CA ASP A 133 9.68 -8.89 -6.49
C ASP A 133 9.00 -8.19 -5.30
N PRO A 134 9.72 -7.44 -4.46
CA PRO A 134 9.12 -6.75 -3.32
C PRO A 134 8.23 -5.57 -3.72
N LYS A 135 8.30 -5.11 -4.97
CA LYS A 135 7.53 -3.97 -5.50
C LYS A 135 7.04 -4.22 -6.92
N PRO A 136 6.14 -5.21 -7.12
CA PRO A 136 5.73 -5.64 -8.45
C PRO A 136 5.09 -4.52 -9.29
N GLY A 137 4.45 -3.55 -8.65
CA GLY A 137 3.82 -2.40 -9.31
C GLY A 137 4.80 -1.44 -9.99
N LEU A 138 6.08 -1.42 -9.60
CA LEU A 138 7.07 -0.52 -10.21
C LEU A 138 7.32 -0.80 -11.70
N LYS A 139 7.07 -2.01 -12.17
CA LYS A 139 7.19 -2.35 -13.60
C LYS A 139 6.15 -1.63 -14.47
N TYR A 140 5.04 -1.22 -13.86
CA TYR A 140 3.91 -0.57 -14.53
C TYR A 140 3.80 0.92 -14.21
N SER A 141 4.52 1.41 -13.19
CA SER A 141 4.69 2.84 -13.04
C SER A 141 5.50 3.29 -14.25
N GLY A 142 4.89 4.11 -15.12
CA GLY A 142 5.62 4.77 -16.19
C GLY A 142 6.91 5.32 -15.59
N LYS A 143 8.01 5.25 -16.35
CA LYS A 143 9.20 6.00 -16.00
C LYS A 143 8.74 7.46 -15.87
N ASP A 144 8.49 7.89 -14.65
CA ASP A 144 8.72 9.28 -14.33
C ASP A 144 10.22 9.46 -14.63
N ASP A 145 10.51 9.87 -15.86
CA ASP A 145 11.73 10.58 -16.15
C ASP A 145 11.65 11.84 -15.30
N GLY A 146 11.88 11.67 -13.99
CA GLY A 146 12.07 12.77 -13.07
C GLY A 146 13.20 13.57 -13.66
N TYR A 147 12.86 14.58 -14.45
CA TYR A 147 13.79 15.53 -14.97
C TYR A 147 14.44 16.21 -13.77
N ILE A 148 15.57 15.63 -13.34
CA ILE A 148 16.39 16.24 -12.31
C ILE A 148 16.97 17.49 -12.95
N THR A 149 16.38 18.62 -12.64
CA THR A 149 16.94 19.91 -13.00
C THR A 149 18.22 20.07 -12.17
N PRO A 150 19.41 20.02 -12.76
CA PRO A 150 20.63 20.16 -11.98
C PRO A 150 20.74 21.58 -11.44
N ASP A 151 21.02 21.73 -10.16
CA ASP A 151 21.24 23.05 -9.54
C ASP A 151 22.52 23.73 -10.05
N LEU A 152 23.48 22.92 -10.49
CA LEU A 152 24.76 23.37 -11.02
C LEU A 152 25.11 22.62 -12.30
N ILE A 153 25.50 23.34 -13.32
CA ILE A 153 26.03 22.80 -14.57
C ILE A 153 27.52 23.14 -14.63
N VAL A 154 28.36 22.12 -14.79
CA VAL A 154 29.83 22.30 -14.94
C VAL A 154 30.21 21.98 -16.37
N ASP A 155 30.65 22.99 -17.10
CA ASP A 155 31.10 22.83 -18.49
C ASP A 155 32.59 23.14 -18.62
N LYS A 156 33.27 22.49 -19.57
CA LYS A 156 34.69 22.72 -19.86
C LYS A 156 34.80 23.53 -21.14
N ILE A 157 35.06 24.83 -21.00
CA ILE A 157 35.26 25.78 -22.11
C ILE A 157 36.71 26.17 -22.13
N ASP A 158 37.37 26.05 -23.29
CA ASP A 158 38.81 26.40 -23.50
C ASP A 158 39.79 25.80 -22.48
N GLY A 159 39.51 24.56 -22.05
CA GLY A 159 40.32 23.83 -21.09
C GLY A 159 40.13 24.21 -19.61
N ARG A 160 39.22 25.14 -19.30
CA ARG A 160 38.84 25.55 -17.94
C ARG A 160 37.42 25.13 -17.62
N TYR A 161 37.18 24.76 -16.37
CA TYR A 161 35.87 24.42 -15.89
C TYR A 161 35.09 25.70 -15.51
N HIS A 162 33.90 25.85 -16.05
CA HIS A 162 32.97 26.92 -15.72
C HIS A 162 31.75 26.30 -15.02
N VAL A 163 31.30 26.94 -13.95
CA VAL A 163 30.15 26.51 -13.16
C VAL A 163 29.01 27.50 -13.38
N PHE A 164 27.91 27.00 -13.82
CA PHE A 164 26.69 27.79 -14.04
C PHE A 164 25.64 27.35 -13.03
N LEU A 165 24.94 28.30 -12.43
CA LEU A 165 23.73 28.07 -11.63
C LEU A 165 22.54 28.03 -12.59
N ASN A 166 21.62 27.09 -12.37
CA ASN A 166 20.39 27.00 -13.14
C ASN A 166 19.31 27.89 -12.53
#